data_e53f03fe9c7651deae6fd3f77f67a5ed
#
_entry.id   e53f03fe9c7651deae6fd3f77f67a5ed
#
_cell.length_a   1.000
_cell.length_b   1.000
_cell.length_c   1.000
_cell.angle_alpha   90.00
_cell.angle_beta   90.00
_cell.angle_gamma   90.00
#
_symmetry.space_group_name_H-M   'P 1'
#
loop_
_entity.id
_entity.type
_entity.pdbx_description
1 polymer ?
#
loop_
_entity_poly.entity_id
_entity_poly.type
_entity_poly.pdbx_seq_one_letter_code
_entity_poly.pdbx_strand_id
1 'polypeptide(L)'
;MKLKFEWDEAKAESNFKAHGVSFELAKTVFDDAFALERLDNREDYGEMRFVIIGMAEGRVLLLVAYTRGVVIEPELFRRAG
;
A
#
# COMPACT_ATOMS: atom_id res chain seq x y z
N MET A 1 3.10 -11.82 -14.05
CA MET A 1 3.24 -12.48 -12.74
C MET A 1 2.34 -11.81 -11.72
N LYS A 2 1.54 -12.59 -11.02
CA LYS A 2 0.66 -12.03 -9.99
C LYS A 2 1.45 -11.77 -8.73
N LEU A 3 1.20 -10.61 -8.13
CA LEU A 3 1.75 -10.26 -6.84
C LEU A 3 0.95 -10.96 -5.74
N LYS A 4 1.64 -11.40 -4.72
CA LYS A 4 0.99 -11.99 -3.55
C LYS A 4 0.99 -10.98 -2.43
N PHE A 5 -0.15 -10.84 -1.77
CA PHE A 5 -0.33 -9.91 -0.68
C PHE A 5 -0.68 -10.67 0.59
N GLU A 6 -0.12 -10.23 1.69
CA GLU A 6 -0.53 -10.65 3.02
C GLU A 6 -0.76 -9.41 3.85
N TRP A 7 -1.73 -9.45 4.72
CA TRP A 7 -2.02 -8.30 5.57
C TRP A 7 -2.53 -8.76 6.92
N ASP A 8 -2.38 -7.87 7.88
CA ASP A 8 -2.87 -8.06 9.24
C ASP A 8 -4.28 -7.48 9.29
N GLU A 9 -5.27 -8.30 9.63
CA GLU A 9 -6.66 -7.86 9.69
C GLU A 9 -6.86 -6.71 10.67
N ALA A 10 -6.15 -6.71 11.79
CA ALA A 10 -6.26 -5.65 12.77
C ALA A 10 -5.74 -4.33 12.20
N LYS A 11 -4.64 -4.37 11.47
CA LYS A 11 -4.10 -3.18 10.81
C LYS A 11 -5.02 -2.68 9.70
N ALA A 12 -5.59 -3.60 8.93
CA ALA A 12 -6.51 -3.24 7.86
C ALA A 12 -7.75 -2.54 8.43
N GLU A 13 -8.30 -3.07 9.51
CA GLU A 13 -9.46 -2.48 10.16
C GLU A 13 -9.14 -1.11 10.75
N SER A 14 -8.02 -1.01 11.45
CA SER A 14 -7.56 0.25 12.03
C SER A 14 -7.33 1.30 10.95
N ASN A 15 -6.71 0.90 9.85
CA ASN A 15 -6.45 1.80 8.74
C ASN A 15 -7.76 2.27 8.08
N PHE A 16 -8.73 1.36 7.95
CA PHE A 16 -10.03 1.72 7.39
C PHE A 16 -10.75 2.74 8.27
N LYS A 17 -10.71 2.53 9.58
CA LYS A 17 -11.32 3.48 10.53
C LYS A 17 -10.65 4.84 10.47
N ALA A 18 -9.33 4.86 10.34
CA ALA A 18 -8.57 6.12 10.34
C ALA A 18 -8.67 6.88 9.02
N HIS A 19 -8.68 6.18 7.90
CA HIS A 19 -8.52 6.81 6.59
C HIS A 19 -9.64 6.51 5.59
N GLY A 20 -10.55 5.60 5.92
CA GLY A 20 -11.66 5.24 5.04
C GLY A 20 -11.23 4.46 3.80
N VAL A 21 -10.05 3.88 3.83
CA VAL A 21 -9.52 3.10 2.71
C VAL A 21 -9.42 1.65 3.10
N SER A 22 -10.05 0.76 2.32
CA SER A 22 -9.97 -0.67 2.58
C SER A 22 -8.71 -1.26 1.96
N PHE A 23 -8.27 -2.39 2.47
CA PHE A 23 -7.16 -3.11 1.88
C PHE A 23 -7.48 -3.53 0.43
N GLU A 24 -8.71 -3.99 0.19
CA GLU A 24 -9.13 -4.42 -1.14
C GLU A 24 -8.97 -3.30 -2.17
N LEU A 25 -9.30 -2.07 -1.78
CA LEU A 25 -9.12 -0.93 -2.67
C LEU A 25 -7.63 -0.59 -2.80
N ALA A 26 -6.91 -0.59 -1.69
CA ALA A 26 -5.49 -0.20 -1.70
C ALA A 26 -4.64 -1.08 -2.61
N LYS A 27 -4.91 -2.39 -2.63
CA LYS A 27 -4.09 -3.27 -3.46
C LYS A 27 -4.26 -3.03 -4.95
N THR A 28 -5.35 -2.41 -5.38
CA THR A 28 -5.56 -2.12 -6.80
C THR A 28 -4.59 -1.06 -7.32
N VAL A 29 -3.95 -0.29 -6.42
CA VAL A 29 -2.92 0.68 -6.83
C VAL A 29 -1.77 -0.03 -7.55
N PHE A 30 -1.48 -1.28 -7.17
CA PHE A 30 -0.39 -2.05 -7.78
C PHE A 30 -0.70 -2.45 -9.22
N ASP A 31 -1.94 -2.30 -9.66
CA ASP A 31 -2.34 -2.56 -11.05
C ASP A 31 -2.30 -1.30 -11.90
N ASP A 32 -2.04 -0.13 -11.30
CA ASP A 32 -1.96 1.12 -12.06
C ASP A 32 -0.61 1.21 -12.77
N ALA A 33 -0.65 1.20 -14.10
CA ALA A 33 0.56 1.26 -14.92
C ALA A 33 1.35 2.56 -14.73
N PHE A 34 0.71 3.61 -14.22
CA PHE A 34 1.34 4.90 -14.01
C PHE A 34 1.70 5.17 -12.55
N ALA A 35 1.52 4.18 -11.69
CA ALA A 35 1.87 4.35 -10.28
C ALA A 35 3.36 4.62 -10.12
N LEU A 36 3.70 5.47 -9.15
CA LEU A 36 5.08 5.80 -8.83
C LEU A 36 5.46 5.11 -7.53
N GLU A 37 6.58 4.41 -7.56
CA GLU A 37 7.08 3.68 -6.40
C GLU A 37 8.48 4.16 -6.04
N ARG A 38 8.74 4.25 -4.74
CA ARG A 38 10.09 4.56 -4.27
C ARG A 38 10.38 3.83 -2.97
N LEU A 39 11.66 3.66 -2.70
CA LEU A 39 12.12 3.11 -1.43
C LEU A 39 11.93 4.15 -0.34
N ASP A 40 11.31 3.76 0.76
CA ASP A 40 11.17 4.61 1.92
C ASP A 40 12.29 4.26 2.90
N ASN A 41 13.31 5.10 2.94
CA ASN A 41 14.49 4.87 3.79
C ASN A 41 14.63 5.91 4.88
N ARG A 42 13.53 6.58 5.25
CA ARG A 42 13.59 7.61 6.30
C ARG A 42 13.95 7.04 7.67
N GLU A 43 13.64 5.76 7.88
CA GLU A 43 13.96 5.09 9.12
C GLU A 43 14.52 3.70 8.79
N ASP A 44 15.31 3.17 9.73
CA ASP A 44 15.82 1.81 9.61
C ASP A 44 14.83 0.87 10.28
N TYR A 45 14.08 0.14 9.49
CA TYR A 45 13.10 -0.82 10.00
C TYR A 45 13.64 -2.25 10.04
N GLY A 46 14.91 -2.46 9.66
CA GLY A 46 15.46 -3.79 9.56
C GLY A 46 14.96 -4.57 8.36
N GLU A 47 14.13 -3.98 7.53
CA GLU A 47 13.59 -4.57 6.30
C GLU A 47 13.31 -3.47 5.29
N MET A 48 13.21 -3.85 4.02
CA MET A 48 12.97 -2.86 2.97
C MET A 48 11.52 -2.41 2.98
N ARG A 49 11.33 -1.10 3.03
CA ARG A 49 10.03 -0.46 3.03
C ARG A 49 9.88 0.41 1.80
N PHE A 50 8.69 0.37 1.20
CA PHE A 50 8.41 1.09 -0.04
C PHE A 50 7.14 1.92 0.11
N VAL A 51 7.04 2.93 -0.73
CA VAL A 51 5.82 3.73 -0.87
C VAL A 51 5.45 3.73 -2.34
N ILE A 52 4.20 3.43 -2.62
CA ILE A 52 3.65 3.54 -3.97
C ILE A 52 2.48 4.51 -3.94
N ILE A 53 2.38 5.35 -4.96
CA ILE A 53 1.27 6.26 -5.12
C ILE A 53 0.67 6.03 -6.50
N GLY A 54 -0.64 5.85 -6.56
CA GLY A 54 -1.31 5.58 -7.82
C GLY A 54 -2.81 5.57 -7.67
N MET A 55 -3.48 5.33 -8.77
CA MET A 55 -4.95 5.32 -8.81
C MET A 55 -5.47 3.94 -8.44
N ALA A 56 -6.37 3.92 -7.46
CA ALA A 56 -7.09 2.71 -7.10
C ALA A 56 -8.36 2.64 -7.94
N GLU A 57 -8.51 1.55 -8.69
CA GLU A 57 -9.63 1.34 -9.60
C GLU A 57 -9.88 2.50 -10.56
N GLY A 58 -8.81 3.24 -10.90
CA GLY A 58 -8.91 4.38 -11.81
C GLY A 58 -9.73 5.55 -11.27
N ARG A 59 -10.02 5.58 -9.97
CA ARG A 59 -10.91 6.58 -9.38
C ARG A 59 -10.33 7.40 -8.25
N VAL A 60 -9.53 6.78 -7.40
CA VAL A 60 -9.02 7.42 -6.19
C VAL A 60 -7.52 7.32 -6.13
N LEU A 61 -6.86 8.46 -5.93
CA LEU A 61 -5.41 8.48 -5.79
C LEU A 61 -5.06 8.08 -4.36
N LEU A 62 -4.33 6.98 -4.21
CA LEU A 62 -3.93 6.47 -2.90
C LEU A 62 -2.43 6.40 -2.77
N LEU A 63 -1.98 6.53 -1.52
CA LEU A 63 -0.61 6.27 -1.13
C LEU A 63 -0.62 5.01 -0.27
N VAL A 64 0.23 4.05 -0.61
CA VAL A 64 0.37 2.81 0.13
C VAL A 64 1.81 2.62 0.55
N ALA A 65 2.04 2.51 1.86
CA ALA A 65 3.34 2.14 2.40
C ALA A 65 3.32 0.65 2.67
N TYR A 66 4.36 -0.06 2.26
CA TYR A 66 4.36 -1.51 2.36
C TYR A 66 5.78 -2.06 2.51
N THR A 67 5.87 -3.27 3.03
CA THR A 67 7.11 -4.03 3.06
C THR A 67 7.07 -5.06 1.94
N ARG A 68 8.23 -5.44 1.46
CA ARG A 68 8.33 -6.36 0.33
C ARG A 68 9.35 -7.44 0.62
N GLY A 69 8.86 -8.67 0.63
CA GLY A 69 9.67 -9.86 0.71
C GLY A 69 9.15 -10.83 -0.35
N VAL A 70 8.85 -12.05 0.06
CA VAL A 70 8.20 -13.04 -0.80
C VAL A 70 6.79 -12.57 -1.15
N VAL A 71 6.15 -11.88 -0.21
CA VAL A 71 4.83 -11.29 -0.38
C VAL A 71 4.91 -9.78 -0.13
N ILE A 72 3.90 -9.07 -0.55
CA ILE A 72 3.75 -7.64 -0.27
C ILE A 72 2.85 -7.49 0.94
N GLU A 73 3.33 -6.78 1.96
CA GLU A 73 2.58 -6.54 3.19
C GLU A 73 2.30 -5.06 3.34
N PRO A 74 1.08 -4.62 2.97
CA PRO A 74 0.70 -3.22 3.16
C PRO A 74 0.65 -2.87 4.65
N GLU A 75 1.22 -1.72 4.99
CA GLU A 75 1.28 -1.25 6.38
C GLU A 75 0.39 -0.05 6.62
N LEU A 76 0.32 0.85 5.63
CA LEU A 76 -0.50 2.05 5.68
C LEU A 76 -1.04 2.32 4.30
N PHE A 77 -2.32 2.63 4.20
CA PHE A 77 -2.90 3.07 2.95
C PHE A 77 -3.88 4.20 3.22
N ARG A 78 -3.73 5.28 2.48
CA ARG A 78 -4.54 6.48 2.66
C ARG A 78 -4.69 7.24 1.35
N ARG A 79 -5.63 8.15 1.31
CA ARG A 79 -5.79 9.01 0.15
C ARG A 79 -4.59 9.95 0.06
N ALA A 80 -4.12 10.18 -1.17
CA ALA A 80 -3.06 11.11 -1.46
C ALA A 80 -3.67 12.42 -1.92
N GLY A 81 -3.13 13.51 -1.47
CA GLY A 81 -3.60 14.84 -1.86
C GLY A 81 -4.39 15.58 -0.79
#